data_70a082f9e24b5d67d7346b124c2d46bc
#
_entry.id   70a082f9e24b5d67d7346b124c2d46bc
#
_cell.length_a   1.000
_cell.length_b   1.000
_cell.length_c   1.000
_cell.angle_alpha   90.00
_cell.angle_beta   90.00
_cell.angle_gamma   90.00
#
_symmetry.space_group_name_H-M   'P 1'
#
loop_
_entity.id
_entity.type
_entity.pdbx_description
1 polymer ?
#
loop_
_entity_poly.entity_id
_entity_poly.type
_entity_poly.pdbx_seq_one_letter_code
_entity_poly.pdbx_strand_id
1 'polypeptide(L)'
;LLVHSVDKFPRMTDYVILSDVRIADANRVRLGAYLGSGTTVMHEGFVNFNAGSLGEAMIEGRISQGVVIGDKTDIGGGASTMGTLSGGNEVKISLGKNCLLGANSGLGIPLGDRCTVEAGLYLTAASKVEMVNEQGEITDILKASALSSESDLLFIRNSLSGSIQCR
;
A
#
# COMPACT_ATOMS: atom_id res chain seq x y z
N LEU A 1 -11.37 -32.20 -17.70
CA LEU A 1 -10.28 -31.30 -17.38
C LEU A 1 -10.85 -29.95 -16.92
N LEU A 2 -10.49 -29.49 -15.73
CA LEU A 2 -10.89 -28.20 -15.18
C LEU A 2 -9.66 -27.31 -15.09
N VAL A 3 -9.65 -26.18 -15.83
CA VAL A 3 -8.56 -25.20 -15.80
C VAL A 3 -9.05 -23.95 -15.07
N HIS A 4 -8.45 -23.64 -13.92
CA HIS A 4 -8.83 -22.47 -13.10
C HIS A 4 -8.08 -21.22 -13.50
N SER A 5 -6.83 -21.34 -13.93
CA SER A 5 -6.02 -20.22 -14.37
C SER A 5 -4.84 -20.70 -15.20
N VAL A 6 -4.25 -19.78 -15.95
CA VAL A 6 -2.98 -19.97 -16.64
C VAL A 6 -2.06 -18.83 -16.19
N ASP A 7 -1.40 -19.03 -15.06
CA ASP A 7 -0.47 -18.07 -14.46
C ASP A 7 0.89 -18.75 -14.23
N LYS A 8 1.94 -17.95 -14.25
CA LYS A 8 3.29 -18.38 -13.90
C LYS A 8 3.38 -18.80 -12.42
N PHE A 9 2.60 -18.18 -11.54
CA PHE A 9 2.53 -18.50 -10.11
C PHE A 9 1.19 -19.15 -9.80
N PRO A 10 1.18 -20.31 -9.10
CA PRO A 10 -0.06 -20.90 -8.62
C PRO A 10 -0.69 -20.03 -7.51
N ARG A 11 -1.96 -20.27 -7.25
CA ARG A 11 -2.66 -19.66 -6.12
C ARG A 11 -2.09 -20.19 -4.81
N MET A 12 -1.97 -19.31 -3.79
CA MET A 12 -1.52 -19.75 -2.46
C MET A 12 -2.37 -20.93 -1.94
N THR A 13 -3.68 -20.83 -2.05
CA THR A 13 -4.63 -21.81 -1.49
C THR A 13 -4.60 -23.17 -2.14
N ASP A 14 -3.92 -23.37 -3.26
CA ASP A 14 -3.69 -24.69 -3.85
C ASP A 14 -2.64 -25.48 -3.05
N TYR A 15 -1.84 -24.83 -2.20
CA TYR A 15 -0.75 -25.45 -1.44
C TYR A 15 -0.78 -25.13 0.04
N VAL A 16 -1.28 -23.95 0.43
CA VAL A 16 -1.25 -23.47 1.81
C VAL A 16 -2.62 -22.93 2.19
N ILE A 17 -3.16 -23.40 3.31
CA ILE A 17 -4.38 -22.86 3.92
C ILE A 17 -4.00 -22.33 5.31
N LEU A 18 -4.18 -21.02 5.49
CA LEU A 18 -3.90 -20.33 6.74
C LEU A 18 -5.17 -20.28 7.62
N SER A 19 -5.04 -20.54 8.92
CA SER A 19 -6.18 -20.65 9.85
C SER A 19 -6.83 -19.29 10.15
N ASP A 20 -6.04 -18.25 10.31
CA ASP A 20 -6.49 -16.93 10.79
C ASP A 20 -6.48 -15.87 9.70
N VAL A 21 -6.65 -16.27 8.45
CA VAL A 21 -6.62 -15.39 7.28
C VAL A 21 -7.87 -15.63 6.44
N ARG A 22 -8.43 -14.56 5.91
CA ARG A 22 -9.54 -14.62 4.96
C ARG A 22 -9.07 -14.22 3.58
N ILE A 23 -9.35 -15.03 2.58
CA ILE A 23 -9.07 -14.78 1.16
C ILE A 23 -10.40 -14.95 0.42
N ALA A 24 -10.98 -13.84 -0.03
CA ALA A 24 -12.30 -13.84 -0.66
C ALA A 24 -12.28 -14.44 -2.07
N ASP A 25 -11.17 -14.26 -2.81
CA ASP A 25 -10.94 -14.87 -4.13
C ASP A 25 -9.53 -15.50 -4.16
N ALA A 26 -9.48 -16.81 -4.33
CA ALA A 26 -8.23 -17.57 -4.37
C ALA A 26 -7.26 -17.10 -5.47
N ASN A 27 -7.77 -16.56 -6.59
CA ASN A 27 -6.93 -16.07 -7.69
C ASN A 27 -6.22 -14.77 -7.37
N ARG A 28 -6.54 -14.12 -6.25
CA ARG A 28 -5.98 -12.82 -5.87
C ARG A 28 -4.74 -12.92 -5.00
N VAL A 29 -4.35 -14.11 -4.56
CA VAL A 29 -3.14 -14.30 -3.73
C VAL A 29 -2.25 -15.34 -4.38
N ARG A 30 -1.08 -14.91 -4.82
CA ARG A 30 -0.07 -15.78 -5.42
C ARG A 30 0.69 -16.58 -4.36
N LEU A 31 1.04 -17.83 -4.68
CA LEU A 31 1.98 -18.60 -3.87
C LEU A 31 3.30 -17.82 -3.71
N GLY A 32 3.85 -17.79 -2.49
CA GLY A 32 5.00 -16.98 -2.13
C GLY A 32 4.63 -15.62 -1.53
N ALA A 33 3.33 -15.29 -1.39
CA ALA A 33 2.88 -14.21 -0.52
C ALA A 33 2.94 -14.64 0.96
N TYR A 34 3.09 -13.69 1.86
CA TYR A 34 2.97 -13.88 3.31
C TYR A 34 1.78 -13.08 3.84
N LEU A 35 0.86 -13.76 4.53
CA LEU A 35 -0.29 -13.13 5.15
C LEU A 35 -0.24 -13.38 6.65
N GLY A 36 -0.01 -12.34 7.43
CA GLY A 36 -0.03 -12.39 8.88
C GLY A 36 -1.43 -12.71 9.43
N SER A 37 -1.49 -13.25 10.65
CA SER A 37 -2.76 -13.55 11.35
C SER A 37 -3.67 -12.31 11.38
N GLY A 38 -4.96 -12.50 11.14
CA GLY A 38 -5.95 -11.44 11.08
C GLY A 38 -6.08 -10.75 9.71
N THR A 39 -5.21 -11.06 8.75
CA THR A 39 -5.30 -10.47 7.40
C THR A 39 -6.56 -10.92 6.67
N THR A 40 -7.24 -9.97 6.05
CA THR A 40 -8.34 -10.20 5.11
C THR A 40 -7.98 -9.66 3.75
N VAL A 41 -7.97 -10.51 2.72
CA VAL A 41 -7.86 -10.11 1.31
C VAL A 41 -9.25 -10.16 0.69
N MET A 42 -9.80 -9.00 0.37
CA MET A 42 -11.12 -8.85 -0.25
C MET A 42 -11.07 -9.22 -1.74
N HIS A 43 -12.25 -9.33 -2.39
CA HIS A 43 -12.35 -9.74 -3.80
C HIS A 43 -11.53 -8.86 -4.76
N GLU A 44 -11.45 -7.56 -4.49
CA GLU A 44 -10.68 -6.61 -5.31
C GLU A 44 -9.21 -6.52 -4.86
N GLY A 45 -8.87 -7.07 -3.69
CA GLY A 45 -7.51 -7.11 -3.20
C GLY A 45 -6.62 -8.01 -4.06
N PHE A 46 -5.33 -7.71 -4.10
CA PHE A 46 -4.34 -8.57 -4.76
C PHE A 46 -3.03 -8.55 -3.99
N VAL A 47 -2.49 -9.73 -3.70
CA VAL A 47 -1.17 -9.87 -3.06
C VAL A 47 -0.25 -10.70 -3.95
N ASN A 48 0.83 -10.05 -4.41
CA ASN A 48 1.79 -10.68 -5.29
C ASN A 48 2.73 -11.64 -4.51
N PHE A 49 3.49 -12.48 -5.22
CA PHE A 49 4.55 -13.28 -4.62
C PHE A 49 5.61 -12.36 -3.97
N ASN A 50 6.27 -12.86 -2.94
CA ASN A 50 7.29 -12.11 -2.19
C ASN A 50 6.78 -10.75 -1.66
N ALA A 51 5.49 -10.66 -1.35
CA ALA A 51 4.81 -9.51 -0.80
C ALA A 51 3.90 -9.96 0.35
N GLY A 52 3.37 -9.04 1.13
CA GLY A 52 2.39 -9.43 2.15
C GLY A 52 2.23 -8.46 3.31
N SER A 53 1.50 -8.94 4.32
CA SER A 53 1.17 -8.26 5.57
C SER A 53 1.82 -8.95 6.77
N LEU A 54 2.34 -8.18 7.72
CA LEU A 54 3.01 -8.72 8.92
C LEU A 54 2.03 -9.00 10.09
N GLY A 55 0.78 -8.62 9.96
CA GLY A 55 -0.25 -8.83 10.99
C GLY A 55 -1.64 -8.57 10.44
N GLU A 56 -2.56 -8.16 11.30
CA GLU A 56 -3.91 -7.79 10.93
C GLU A 56 -3.91 -6.70 9.82
N ALA A 57 -4.66 -6.92 8.76
CA ALA A 57 -4.76 -5.98 7.64
C ALA A 57 -6.03 -6.20 6.82
N MET A 58 -6.63 -5.12 6.34
CA MET A 58 -7.68 -5.17 5.32
C MET A 58 -7.08 -4.81 3.96
N ILE A 59 -7.07 -5.75 3.04
CA ILE A 59 -6.46 -5.59 1.72
C ILE A 59 -7.56 -5.61 0.65
N GLU A 60 -7.95 -4.42 0.21
CA GLU A 60 -8.92 -4.19 -0.87
C GLU A 60 -8.25 -3.64 -2.13
N GLY A 61 -6.98 -3.34 -2.06
CA GLY A 61 -6.14 -2.85 -3.14
C GLY A 61 -5.01 -3.80 -3.49
N ARG A 62 -4.04 -3.32 -4.28
CA ARG A 62 -2.93 -4.12 -4.79
C ARG A 62 -1.67 -3.95 -3.96
N ILE A 63 -1.13 -5.08 -3.48
CA ILE A 63 0.22 -5.16 -2.92
C ILE A 63 1.14 -5.77 -3.97
N SER A 64 2.02 -4.95 -4.53
CA SER A 64 2.95 -5.34 -5.59
C SER A 64 4.10 -6.19 -5.05
N GLN A 65 4.79 -6.89 -5.95
CA GLN A 65 5.91 -7.77 -5.62
C GLN A 65 6.96 -7.06 -4.75
N GLY A 66 7.33 -7.72 -3.66
CA GLY A 66 8.36 -7.25 -2.72
C GLY A 66 7.87 -6.22 -1.71
N VAL A 67 6.61 -5.80 -1.78
CA VAL A 67 6.03 -4.84 -0.83
C VAL A 67 5.57 -5.54 0.43
N VAL A 68 5.91 -4.97 1.57
CA VAL A 68 5.49 -5.44 2.90
C VAL A 68 4.74 -4.33 3.61
N ILE A 69 3.58 -4.67 4.19
CA ILE A 69 2.80 -3.77 5.04
C ILE A 69 2.80 -4.25 6.49
N GLY A 70 2.84 -3.30 7.40
CA GLY A 70 2.83 -3.53 8.84
C GLY A 70 1.45 -3.94 9.36
N ASP A 71 1.43 -4.30 10.63
CA ASP A 71 0.22 -4.66 11.38
C ASP A 71 -0.77 -3.50 11.44
N LYS A 72 -2.07 -3.78 11.33
CA LYS A 72 -3.18 -2.80 11.34
C LYS A 72 -3.07 -1.75 10.25
N THR A 73 -2.56 -2.15 9.08
CA THR A 73 -2.44 -1.29 7.91
C THR A 73 -3.45 -1.70 6.86
N ASP A 74 -4.28 -0.75 6.43
CA ASP A 74 -5.36 -0.97 5.48
C ASP A 74 -5.01 -0.43 4.09
N ILE A 75 -5.29 -1.24 3.08
CA ILE A 75 -5.15 -0.89 1.66
C ILE A 75 -6.54 -0.78 1.06
N GLY A 76 -7.01 0.45 0.92
CA GLY A 76 -8.37 0.75 0.45
C GLY A 76 -8.66 0.24 -0.96
N GLY A 77 -9.94 0.13 -1.28
CA GLY A 77 -10.42 -0.39 -2.57
C GLY A 77 -9.77 0.30 -3.76
N GLY A 78 -9.15 -0.49 -4.65
CA GLY A 78 -8.44 0.04 -5.81
C GLY A 78 -7.14 0.79 -5.54
N ALA A 79 -6.74 0.93 -4.28
CA ALA A 79 -5.42 1.50 -3.95
C ALA A 79 -4.30 0.59 -4.46
N SER A 80 -3.14 1.16 -4.75
CA SER A 80 -2.03 0.44 -5.37
C SER A 80 -0.68 0.88 -4.83
N THR A 81 0.11 -0.09 -4.38
CA THR A 81 1.53 0.15 -4.11
C THR A 81 2.36 -0.08 -5.37
N MET A 82 3.37 0.75 -5.62
CA MET A 82 4.45 0.40 -6.54
C MET A 82 5.36 -0.65 -5.89
N GLY A 83 6.05 -1.47 -6.68
CA GLY A 83 7.00 -2.45 -6.15
C GLY A 83 8.30 -1.82 -5.64
N THR A 84 8.72 -0.75 -6.30
CA THR A 84 9.92 0.02 -5.95
C THR A 84 9.64 1.51 -6.03
N LEU A 85 10.51 2.31 -5.40
CA LEU A 85 10.48 3.76 -5.49
C LEU A 85 10.36 4.19 -6.97
N SER A 86 9.42 5.08 -7.27
CA SER A 86 9.21 5.58 -8.62
C SER A 86 10.46 6.33 -9.11
N GLY A 87 10.89 6.05 -10.34
CA GLY A 87 12.08 6.67 -10.93
C GLY A 87 13.31 5.76 -11.03
N GLY A 88 13.14 4.42 -10.91
CA GLY A 88 14.20 3.45 -11.21
C GLY A 88 15.17 3.17 -10.07
N ASN A 89 14.71 3.21 -8.84
CA ASN A 89 15.50 2.91 -7.65
C ASN A 89 15.27 1.46 -7.17
N GLU A 90 16.24 0.89 -6.47
CA GLU A 90 16.15 -0.43 -5.83
C GLU A 90 15.36 -0.42 -4.52
N VAL A 91 15.04 0.75 -3.97
CA VAL A 91 14.30 0.90 -2.72
C VAL A 91 12.91 0.30 -2.87
N LYS A 92 12.60 -0.72 -2.06
CA LYS A 92 11.28 -1.34 -2.01
C LYS A 92 10.28 -0.43 -1.31
N ILE A 93 9.04 -0.43 -1.81
CA ILE A 93 7.95 0.23 -1.11
C ILE A 93 7.56 -0.61 0.10
N SER A 94 7.27 0.06 1.18
CA SER A 94 6.73 -0.53 2.40
C SER A 94 5.81 0.46 3.11
N LEU A 95 4.91 -0.07 3.93
CA LEU A 95 4.16 0.72 4.89
C LEU A 95 4.41 0.16 6.29
N GLY A 96 4.56 1.04 7.24
CA GLY A 96 4.62 0.70 8.65
C GLY A 96 3.28 0.21 9.20
N LYS A 97 3.12 0.26 10.51
CA LYS A 97 1.92 -0.14 11.25
C LYS A 97 0.90 0.99 11.28
N ASN A 98 -0.38 0.63 11.40
CA ASN A 98 -1.49 1.58 11.55
C ASN A 98 -1.57 2.60 10.42
N CYS A 99 -1.24 2.21 9.20
CA CYS A 99 -1.31 3.06 8.02
C CYS A 99 -2.62 2.87 7.27
N LEU A 100 -2.99 3.87 6.47
CA LEU A 100 -4.15 3.79 5.57
C LEU A 100 -3.78 4.32 4.18
N LEU A 101 -3.93 3.49 3.17
CA LEU A 101 -4.07 3.96 1.79
C LEU A 101 -5.56 4.10 1.47
N GLY A 102 -6.03 5.32 1.31
CA GLY A 102 -7.42 5.59 0.91
C GLY A 102 -7.77 4.97 -0.44
N ALA A 103 -9.05 4.75 -0.68
CA ALA A 103 -9.53 4.13 -1.93
C ALA A 103 -8.97 4.85 -3.17
N ASN A 104 -8.55 4.06 -4.17
CA ASN A 104 -7.96 4.54 -5.43
C ASN A 104 -6.71 5.42 -5.25
N SER A 105 -6.05 5.38 -4.09
CA SER A 105 -4.77 6.04 -3.89
C SER A 105 -3.62 5.22 -4.49
N GLY A 106 -2.47 5.86 -4.67
CA GLY A 106 -1.26 5.19 -5.14
C GLY A 106 -0.04 5.59 -4.31
N LEU A 107 0.82 4.62 -4.03
CA LEU A 107 2.02 4.83 -3.23
C LEU A 107 3.29 4.42 -3.97
N GLY A 108 4.19 5.38 -4.16
CA GLY A 108 5.48 5.22 -4.83
C GLY A 108 6.69 5.59 -3.97
N ILE A 109 6.53 5.71 -2.65
CA ILE A 109 7.60 5.89 -1.66
C ILE A 109 7.33 4.96 -0.46
N PRO A 110 8.34 4.48 0.27
CA PRO A 110 8.09 3.80 1.54
C PRO A 110 7.60 4.80 2.59
N LEU A 111 6.70 4.37 3.48
CA LEU A 111 6.19 5.15 4.61
C LEU A 111 6.42 4.39 5.92
N GLY A 112 6.68 5.14 6.98
CA GLY A 112 6.75 4.64 8.35
C GLY A 112 5.37 4.35 8.94
N ASP A 113 5.27 4.34 10.25
CA ASP A 113 4.03 4.03 10.99
C ASP A 113 3.04 5.19 10.98
N ARG A 114 1.74 4.89 11.11
CA ARG A 114 0.65 5.86 11.29
C ARG A 114 0.54 6.89 10.16
N CYS A 115 0.87 6.48 8.94
CA CYS A 115 0.74 7.32 7.77
C CYS A 115 -0.60 7.10 7.07
N THR A 116 -1.16 8.18 6.55
CA THR A 116 -2.39 8.14 5.76
C THR A 116 -2.19 8.84 4.42
N VAL A 117 -2.64 8.19 3.35
CA VAL A 117 -2.76 8.80 2.02
C VAL A 117 -4.24 8.90 1.67
N GLU A 118 -4.70 10.12 1.39
CA GLU A 118 -6.09 10.39 1.03
C GLU A 118 -6.56 9.57 -0.18
N ALA A 119 -7.85 9.27 -0.22
CA ALA A 119 -8.46 8.59 -1.37
C ALA A 119 -8.24 9.38 -2.68
N GLY A 120 -7.92 8.66 -3.74
CA GLY A 120 -7.65 9.24 -5.07
C GLY A 120 -6.32 9.98 -5.19
N LEU A 121 -5.51 10.06 -4.15
CA LEU A 121 -4.20 10.70 -4.19
C LEU A 121 -3.12 9.73 -4.66
N TYR A 122 -2.42 10.07 -5.74
CA TYR A 122 -1.29 9.28 -6.21
C TYR A 122 0.03 9.96 -5.81
N LEU A 123 0.77 9.36 -4.87
CA LEU A 123 2.01 9.89 -4.31
C LEU A 123 3.22 9.18 -4.94
N THR A 124 3.95 9.87 -5.79
CA THR A 124 5.18 9.37 -6.41
C THR A 124 6.41 10.04 -5.78
N ALA A 125 7.59 9.45 -5.95
CA ALA A 125 8.84 10.00 -5.40
C ALA A 125 9.12 11.45 -5.84
N ALA A 126 8.71 11.83 -7.04
CA ALA A 126 8.92 13.16 -7.61
C ALA A 126 7.79 14.16 -7.29
N SER A 127 6.69 13.70 -6.70
CA SER A 127 5.57 14.58 -6.32
C SER A 127 6.07 15.70 -5.42
N LYS A 128 5.68 16.93 -5.72
CA LYS A 128 5.91 18.07 -4.81
C LYS A 128 4.88 18.02 -3.70
N VAL A 129 5.34 18.17 -2.47
CA VAL A 129 4.53 18.12 -1.25
C VAL A 129 4.75 19.42 -0.49
N GLU A 130 3.66 20.10 -0.18
CA GLU A 130 3.64 21.28 0.70
C GLU A 130 3.52 20.78 2.15
N MET A 131 4.53 21.03 2.97
CA MET A 131 4.47 20.79 4.41
C MET A 131 3.62 21.88 5.06
N VAL A 132 2.61 21.47 5.84
CA VAL A 132 1.63 22.41 6.42
C VAL A 132 1.62 22.27 7.93
N ASN A 133 1.73 23.40 8.65
CA ASN A 133 1.65 23.43 10.09
C ASN A 133 0.18 23.33 10.59
N GLU A 134 -0.01 23.30 11.91
CA GLU A 134 -1.34 23.24 12.54
C GLU A 134 -2.24 24.45 12.21
N GLN A 135 -1.66 25.57 11.85
CA GLN A 135 -2.36 26.79 11.47
C GLN A 135 -2.77 26.81 9.99
N GLY A 136 -2.36 25.78 9.22
CA GLY A 136 -2.64 25.68 7.78
C GLY A 136 -1.66 26.44 6.89
N GLU A 137 -0.54 26.92 7.44
CA GLU A 137 0.48 27.67 6.69
C GLU A 137 1.51 26.70 6.09
N ILE A 138 1.94 26.97 4.84
CA ILE A 138 2.96 26.19 4.17
C ILE A 138 4.32 26.59 4.77
N THR A 139 5.02 25.62 5.35
CA THR A 139 6.32 25.80 5.98
C THR A 139 7.47 25.42 5.08
N ASP A 140 7.25 24.46 4.16
CA ASP A 140 8.27 24.00 3.21
C ASP A 140 7.61 23.34 1.99
N ILE A 141 8.36 23.19 0.90
CA ILE A 141 7.95 22.45 -0.29
C ILE A 141 9.08 21.51 -0.69
N LEU A 142 8.82 20.19 -0.55
CA LEU A 142 9.82 19.18 -0.86
C LEU A 142 9.29 18.12 -1.84
N LYS A 143 10.17 17.24 -2.27
CA LYS A 143 9.78 16.03 -3.00
C LYS A 143 9.31 14.99 -2.01
N ALA A 144 8.29 14.22 -2.37
CA ALA A 144 7.80 13.12 -1.54
C ALA A 144 8.89 12.12 -1.17
N SER A 145 9.90 11.91 -2.04
CA SER A 145 11.05 11.06 -1.72
C SER A 145 11.84 11.49 -0.49
N ALA A 146 11.81 12.76 -0.11
CA ALA A 146 12.46 13.26 1.11
C ALA A 146 11.72 12.83 2.39
N LEU A 147 10.45 12.41 2.26
CA LEU A 147 9.60 11.91 3.35
C LEU A 147 9.59 10.37 3.42
N SER A 148 10.49 9.70 2.69
CA SER A 148 10.57 8.24 2.68
C SER A 148 10.87 7.68 4.06
N SER A 149 10.07 6.69 4.48
CA SER A 149 10.15 6.00 5.78
C SER A 149 9.83 6.86 7.02
N GLU A 150 9.42 8.11 6.84
CA GLU A 150 8.92 8.93 7.93
C GLU A 150 7.55 8.43 8.41
N SER A 151 7.26 8.65 9.69
CA SER A 151 6.02 8.24 10.37
C SER A 151 5.11 9.45 10.64
N ASP A 152 3.85 9.16 10.99
CA ASP A 152 2.88 10.17 11.43
C ASP A 152 2.53 11.21 10.34
N LEU A 153 2.55 10.80 9.07
CA LEU A 153 2.31 11.68 7.94
C LEU A 153 0.87 11.52 7.41
N LEU A 154 0.21 12.64 7.20
CA LEU A 154 -1.09 12.72 6.53
C LEU A 154 -0.95 13.46 5.20
N PHE A 155 -1.06 12.71 4.09
CA PHE A 155 -1.06 13.27 2.74
C PHE A 155 -2.48 13.52 2.25
N ILE A 156 -2.80 14.77 1.92
CA ILE A 156 -4.11 15.20 1.41
C ILE A 156 -3.93 16.09 0.18
N ARG A 157 -4.98 16.20 -0.61
CA ARG A 157 -5.03 17.15 -1.73
C ARG A 157 -5.74 18.43 -1.30
N ASN A 158 -5.09 19.56 -1.51
CA ASN A 158 -5.77 20.84 -1.39
C ASN A 158 -6.81 20.96 -2.51
N SER A 159 -8.09 21.06 -2.14
CA SER A 159 -9.20 21.07 -3.10
C SER A 159 -9.27 22.33 -3.99
N LEU A 160 -8.62 23.41 -3.60
CA LEU A 160 -8.59 24.66 -4.36
C LEU A 160 -7.41 24.71 -5.34
N SER A 161 -6.20 24.40 -4.86
CA SER A 161 -4.98 24.46 -5.67
C SER A 161 -4.67 23.16 -6.41
N GLY A 162 -5.15 22.02 -5.90
CA GLY A 162 -4.80 20.69 -6.36
C GLY A 162 -3.43 20.20 -5.87
N SER A 163 -2.69 21.01 -5.09
CA SER A 163 -1.40 20.63 -4.52
C SER A 163 -1.54 19.51 -3.50
N ILE A 164 -0.48 18.69 -3.37
CA ILE A 164 -0.39 17.69 -2.32
C ILE A 164 0.15 18.38 -1.07
N GLN A 165 -0.59 18.24 0.02
CA GLN A 165 -0.19 18.74 1.33
C GLN A 165 0.13 17.59 2.27
N CYS A 166 1.09 17.80 3.17
CA CYS A 166 1.45 16.87 4.23
C CYS A 166 1.53 17.59 5.58
N ARG A 167 1.00 16.94 6.59
CA ARG A 167 1.03 17.36 8.00
C ARG A 167 1.17 16.15 8.92
#